data_ccf1d31b08715afc6dd62d5530b0c716
#
_entry.id   ccf1d31b08715afc6dd62d5530b0c716
#
_cell.length_a   1.000
_cell.length_b   1.000
_cell.length_c   1.000
_cell.angle_alpha   90.00
_cell.angle_beta   90.00
_cell.angle_gamma   90.00
#
_symmetry.space_group_name_H-M   'P 1'
#
loop_
_entity.id
_entity.type
_entity.pdbx_description
1 polymer ?
#
loop_
_entity_poly.entity_id
_entity_poly.type
_entity_poly.pdbx_seq_one_letter_code
_entity_poly.pdbx_strand_id
1 'polypeptide(L)'
;TPGFCEHLVAIRGVHVFVRTLGDPRTKAVMCWHGFARNGSDFLSLARSLSASHFVICPDTPGRGYSDWIDPDRYVFHYYQSLAVDLLKEFEISGRAHWVGTSMGGALGMMMAANPKTRRLIDRLVINDIGPEVPQDAIERIREYASESQYFSSLNEARTYFEGIYAPFGYLSDEEWNLLVTHSLRRLDDGRLTQHYDPQILKQFGGAQNPTLAWAMFSSITCRMLLIRGMDSDILPASIADRMVNSALRVERLDVPNTGHAPFLNTPEQISEIRSFLSD
;
A
#
# COMPACT_ATOMS: atom_id res chain seq x y z
N THR A 1 -19.06 -16.40 1.35
CA THR A 1 -18.22 -15.33 0.77
C THR A 1 -17.19 -16.02 -0.11
N PRO A 2 -17.00 -15.61 -1.36
CA PRO A 2 -15.96 -16.21 -2.20
C PRO A 2 -14.59 -16.07 -1.50
N GLY A 3 -13.81 -17.15 -1.53
CA GLY A 3 -12.44 -17.15 -0.98
C GLY A 3 -11.49 -16.32 -1.84
N PHE A 4 -10.37 -15.92 -1.28
CA PHE A 4 -9.27 -15.34 -2.05
C PHE A 4 -8.71 -16.37 -3.02
N CYS A 5 -8.43 -15.93 -4.26
CA CYS A 5 -7.56 -16.67 -5.17
C CYS A 5 -6.13 -16.15 -5.01
N GLU A 6 -5.19 -17.08 -4.90
CA GLU A 6 -3.77 -16.76 -4.79
C GLU A 6 -3.07 -17.17 -6.08
N HIS A 7 -2.25 -16.25 -6.60
CA HIS A 7 -1.56 -16.42 -7.86
C HIS A 7 -0.06 -16.17 -7.66
N LEU A 8 0.75 -16.95 -8.32
CA LEU A 8 2.19 -16.68 -8.47
C LEU A 8 2.45 -16.36 -9.94
N VAL A 9 2.53 -15.08 -10.24
CA VAL A 9 2.55 -14.55 -11.60
C VAL A 9 3.99 -14.28 -12.05
N ALA A 10 4.41 -14.88 -13.16
CA ALA A 10 5.74 -14.64 -13.74
C ALA A 10 5.74 -13.36 -14.57
N ILE A 11 6.32 -12.28 -14.05
CA ILE A 11 6.42 -10.97 -14.71
C ILE A 11 7.84 -10.46 -14.66
N ARG A 12 8.40 -10.01 -15.81
CA ARG A 12 9.73 -9.41 -15.91
C ARG A 12 10.86 -10.27 -15.32
N GLY A 13 10.69 -11.61 -15.41
CA GLY A 13 11.67 -12.58 -14.92
C GLY A 13 11.67 -12.77 -13.40
N VAL A 14 10.60 -12.36 -12.71
CA VAL A 14 10.38 -12.60 -11.28
C VAL A 14 8.97 -13.11 -11.05
N HIS A 15 8.76 -13.84 -9.96
CA HIS A 15 7.44 -14.25 -9.54
C HIS A 15 6.87 -13.22 -8.56
N VAL A 16 5.68 -12.74 -8.88
CA VAL A 16 4.92 -11.82 -8.05
C VAL A 16 3.72 -12.56 -7.48
N PHE A 17 3.63 -12.59 -6.16
CA PHE A 17 2.48 -13.16 -5.49
C PHE A 17 1.36 -12.13 -5.46
N VAL A 18 0.15 -12.57 -5.84
CA VAL A 18 -1.03 -11.70 -5.95
C VAL A 18 -2.23 -12.41 -5.36
N ARG A 19 -2.95 -11.71 -4.48
CA ARG A 19 -4.27 -12.14 -4.03
C ARG A 19 -5.33 -11.42 -4.83
N THR A 20 -6.33 -12.17 -5.31
CA THR A 20 -7.49 -11.58 -5.98
C THR A 20 -8.78 -11.99 -5.31
N LEU A 21 -9.78 -11.13 -5.38
CA LEU A 21 -11.11 -11.38 -4.84
C LEU A 21 -12.19 -10.67 -5.68
N GLY A 22 -13.33 -11.30 -5.86
CA GLY A 22 -14.45 -10.77 -6.65
C GLY A 22 -14.52 -11.33 -8.07
N ASP A 23 -15.47 -10.82 -8.85
CA ASP A 23 -15.67 -11.26 -10.24
C ASP A 23 -14.75 -10.47 -11.19
N PRO A 24 -13.85 -11.13 -11.96
CA PRO A 24 -12.94 -10.46 -12.88
C PRO A 24 -13.62 -9.64 -13.99
N ARG A 25 -14.93 -9.85 -14.20
CA ARG A 25 -15.73 -9.05 -15.15
C ARG A 25 -16.16 -7.70 -14.59
N THR A 26 -16.03 -7.48 -13.30
CA THR A 26 -16.37 -6.21 -12.66
C THR A 26 -15.22 -5.21 -12.70
N LYS A 27 -15.47 -3.98 -12.28
CA LYS A 27 -14.46 -2.93 -12.23
C LYS A 27 -13.28 -3.33 -11.34
N ALA A 28 -12.06 -3.27 -11.87
CA ALA A 28 -10.88 -3.63 -11.10
C ALA A 28 -10.48 -2.55 -10.08
N VAL A 29 -10.01 -3.01 -8.92
CA VAL A 29 -9.36 -2.19 -7.89
C VAL A 29 -7.98 -2.77 -7.59
N MET A 30 -6.93 -2.03 -7.88
CA MET A 30 -5.57 -2.36 -7.46
C MET A 30 -5.34 -1.84 -6.05
N CYS A 31 -5.04 -2.72 -5.09
CA CYS A 31 -4.71 -2.39 -3.71
C CYS A 31 -3.22 -2.57 -3.47
N TRP A 32 -2.47 -1.48 -3.27
CA TRP A 32 -1.01 -1.52 -3.14
C TRP A 32 -0.54 -1.11 -1.75
N HIS A 33 0.22 -1.98 -1.10
CA HIS A 33 0.62 -1.90 0.31
C HIS A 33 1.76 -0.91 0.60
N GLY A 34 2.01 -0.68 1.87
CA GLY A 34 3.10 0.16 2.39
C GLY A 34 4.50 -0.48 2.26
N PHE A 35 5.53 0.24 2.64
CA PHE A 35 6.94 -0.05 2.39
C PHE A 35 7.37 -1.48 2.80
N ALA A 36 7.23 -1.83 4.08
CA ALA A 36 7.65 -3.12 4.65
C ALA A 36 6.45 -4.07 4.90
N ARG A 37 5.38 -3.89 4.11
CA ARG A 37 4.13 -4.64 4.22
C ARG A 37 3.90 -5.50 2.99
N ASN A 38 2.74 -6.12 2.90
CA ASN A 38 2.33 -6.96 1.77
C ASN A 38 0.81 -6.84 1.50
N GLY A 39 0.33 -7.48 0.45
CA GLY A 39 -1.05 -7.38 0.00
C GLY A 39 -2.09 -7.89 1.00
N SER A 40 -1.70 -8.63 2.04
CA SER A 40 -2.63 -9.10 3.08
C SER A 40 -3.23 -7.97 3.93
N ASP A 41 -2.61 -6.78 3.94
CA ASP A 41 -3.14 -5.63 4.67
C ASP A 41 -4.51 -5.19 4.17
N PHE A 42 -4.87 -5.54 2.95
CA PHE A 42 -6.15 -5.18 2.34
C PHE A 42 -7.24 -6.25 2.48
N LEU A 43 -7.03 -7.34 3.22
CA LEU A 43 -7.98 -8.47 3.27
C LEU A 43 -9.38 -8.05 3.72
N SER A 44 -9.49 -7.19 4.74
CA SER A 44 -10.78 -6.68 5.24
C SER A 44 -11.47 -5.80 4.20
N LEU A 45 -10.75 -4.83 3.63
CA LEU A 45 -11.26 -3.97 2.57
C LEU A 45 -11.64 -4.76 1.32
N ALA A 46 -10.79 -5.69 0.88
CA ALA A 46 -11.02 -6.50 -0.31
C ALA A 46 -12.29 -7.35 -0.20
N ARG A 47 -12.55 -7.96 0.96
CA ARG A 47 -13.80 -8.70 1.21
C ARG A 47 -15.02 -7.79 1.04
N SER A 48 -14.95 -6.56 1.50
CA SER A 48 -16.07 -5.61 1.35
C SER A 48 -16.26 -5.13 -0.09
N LEU A 49 -15.16 -4.89 -0.83
CA LEU A 49 -15.21 -4.42 -2.21
C LEU A 49 -15.60 -5.53 -3.20
N SER A 50 -15.34 -6.79 -2.88
CA SER A 50 -15.51 -7.92 -3.81
C SER A 50 -16.95 -8.18 -4.26
N ALA A 51 -17.94 -7.62 -3.59
CA ALA A 51 -19.34 -7.70 -4.00
C ALA A 51 -19.61 -6.94 -5.31
N SER A 52 -18.80 -5.92 -5.63
CA SER A 52 -19.00 -5.04 -6.79
C SER A 52 -17.72 -4.79 -7.62
N HIS A 53 -16.58 -5.24 -7.13
CA HIS A 53 -15.28 -4.99 -7.76
C HIS A 53 -14.43 -6.25 -7.81
N PHE A 54 -13.54 -6.31 -8.79
CA PHE A 54 -12.44 -7.27 -8.83
C PHE A 54 -11.22 -6.66 -8.15
N VAL A 55 -10.86 -7.16 -6.97
CA VAL A 55 -9.77 -6.62 -6.15
C VAL A 55 -8.48 -7.38 -6.40
N ILE A 56 -7.39 -6.67 -6.62
CA ILE A 56 -6.06 -7.20 -6.94
C ILE A 56 -5.09 -6.65 -5.89
N CYS A 57 -4.50 -7.52 -5.06
CA CYS A 57 -3.60 -7.17 -3.96
C CYS A 57 -2.24 -7.86 -4.17
N PRO A 58 -1.28 -7.25 -4.87
CA PRO A 58 0.04 -7.81 -5.06
C PRO A 58 0.90 -7.67 -3.80
N ASP A 59 1.82 -8.61 -3.62
CA ASP A 59 3.01 -8.43 -2.79
C ASP A 59 4.10 -7.81 -3.68
N THR A 60 4.58 -6.62 -3.35
CA THR A 60 5.68 -5.99 -4.12
C THR A 60 6.93 -6.87 -4.03
N PRO A 61 7.73 -7.09 -5.10
CA PRO A 61 8.99 -7.81 -5.02
C PRO A 61 9.84 -7.42 -3.82
N GLY A 62 10.42 -8.42 -3.16
CA GLY A 62 11.13 -8.25 -1.90
C GLY A 62 10.22 -8.20 -0.66
N ARG A 63 8.93 -8.41 -0.78
CA ARG A 63 7.97 -8.46 0.34
C ARG A 63 7.03 -9.64 0.18
N GLY A 64 6.55 -10.16 1.30
CA GLY A 64 5.62 -11.28 1.32
C GLY A 64 6.15 -12.49 0.54
N TYR A 65 5.29 -13.07 -0.27
CA TYR A 65 5.58 -14.27 -1.05
C TYR A 65 6.12 -14.00 -2.46
N SER A 66 6.36 -12.72 -2.82
CA SER A 66 7.02 -12.37 -4.08
C SER A 66 8.53 -12.57 -4.00
N ASP A 67 9.14 -12.84 -5.16
CA ASP A 67 10.60 -13.01 -5.25
C ASP A 67 11.35 -11.79 -4.72
N TRP A 68 12.51 -12.05 -4.13
CA TRP A 68 13.53 -11.03 -3.89
C TRP A 68 14.26 -10.74 -5.20
N ILE A 69 14.60 -9.49 -5.43
CA ILE A 69 15.20 -9.02 -6.69
C ILE A 69 16.52 -8.32 -6.44
N ASP A 70 17.24 -8.02 -7.51
CA ASP A 70 18.42 -7.16 -7.41
C ASP A 70 18.05 -5.87 -6.67
N PRO A 71 18.78 -5.51 -5.60
CA PRO A 71 18.49 -4.36 -4.77
C PRO A 71 18.39 -3.02 -5.50
N ASP A 72 19.08 -2.86 -6.63
CA ASP A 72 19.00 -1.66 -7.46
C ASP A 72 17.68 -1.56 -8.25
N ARG A 73 16.88 -2.62 -8.24
CA ARG A 73 15.52 -2.64 -8.81
C ARG A 73 14.43 -2.28 -7.80
N TYR A 74 14.75 -2.08 -6.51
CA TYR A 74 13.78 -1.59 -5.52
C TYR A 74 13.54 -0.09 -5.69
N VAL A 75 12.89 0.29 -6.80
CA VAL A 75 12.64 1.68 -7.19
C VAL A 75 11.25 1.86 -7.77
N PHE A 76 10.67 3.04 -7.61
CA PHE A 76 9.29 3.32 -8.03
C PHE A 76 9.04 3.11 -9.52
N HIS A 77 9.98 3.43 -10.41
CA HIS A 77 9.77 3.24 -11.84
C HIS A 77 9.66 1.75 -12.22
N TYR A 78 10.34 0.86 -11.49
CA TYR A 78 10.17 -0.57 -11.65
C TYR A 78 8.78 -1.01 -11.18
N TYR A 79 8.32 -0.52 -10.03
CA TYR A 79 6.98 -0.83 -9.51
C TYR A 79 5.86 -0.28 -10.41
N GLN A 80 6.03 0.90 -11.02
CA GLN A 80 5.09 1.41 -12.03
C GLN A 80 4.98 0.44 -13.22
N SER A 81 6.12 -0.03 -13.71
CA SER A 81 6.16 -0.98 -14.81
C SER A 81 5.49 -2.31 -14.45
N LEU A 82 5.73 -2.78 -13.21
CA LEU A 82 5.12 -3.98 -12.66
C LEU A 82 3.60 -3.84 -12.55
N ALA A 83 3.12 -2.70 -12.06
CA ALA A 83 1.68 -2.43 -11.96
C ALA A 83 0.98 -2.46 -13.32
N VAL A 84 1.61 -1.89 -14.36
CA VAL A 84 1.11 -1.95 -15.74
C VAL A 84 1.02 -3.39 -16.23
N ASP A 85 2.04 -4.19 -15.97
CA ASP A 85 2.07 -5.58 -16.44
C ASP A 85 1.12 -6.47 -15.64
N LEU A 86 0.91 -6.23 -14.35
CA LEU A 86 -0.14 -6.90 -13.55
C LEU A 86 -1.54 -6.59 -14.09
N LEU A 87 -1.84 -5.34 -14.43
CA LEU A 87 -3.14 -5.01 -15.04
C LEU A 87 -3.37 -5.76 -16.36
N LYS A 88 -2.32 -5.96 -17.16
CA LYS A 88 -2.41 -6.74 -18.40
C LYS A 88 -2.60 -8.23 -18.12
N GLU A 89 -1.85 -8.77 -17.16
CA GLU A 89 -1.92 -10.19 -16.78
C GLU A 89 -3.31 -10.60 -16.30
N PHE A 90 -3.98 -9.72 -15.56
CA PHE A 90 -5.36 -9.91 -15.15
C PHE A 90 -6.38 -9.40 -16.17
N GLU A 91 -5.96 -9.17 -17.42
CA GLU A 91 -6.80 -8.78 -18.56
C GLU A 91 -7.65 -7.52 -18.31
N ILE A 92 -7.14 -6.58 -17.49
CA ILE A 92 -7.83 -5.33 -17.21
C ILE A 92 -7.72 -4.39 -18.42
N SER A 93 -8.72 -4.43 -19.29
CA SER A 93 -8.76 -3.67 -20.54
C SER A 93 -9.13 -2.19 -20.36
N GLY A 94 -9.72 -1.83 -19.23
CA GLY A 94 -10.19 -0.48 -18.91
C GLY A 94 -9.32 0.23 -17.87
N ARG A 95 -9.87 1.32 -17.32
CA ARG A 95 -9.29 1.98 -16.16
C ARG A 95 -9.58 1.15 -14.91
N ALA A 96 -8.60 1.05 -14.02
CA ALA A 96 -8.77 0.48 -12.69
C ALA A 96 -8.86 1.60 -11.63
N HIS A 97 -9.54 1.33 -10.55
CA HIS A 97 -9.38 2.11 -9.33
C HIS A 97 -8.06 1.72 -8.66
N TRP A 98 -7.51 2.65 -7.87
CA TRP A 98 -6.30 2.41 -7.10
C TRP A 98 -6.53 2.78 -5.63
N VAL A 99 -6.16 1.87 -4.73
CA VAL A 99 -6.11 2.12 -3.29
C VAL A 99 -4.67 1.85 -2.85
N GLY A 100 -3.97 2.88 -2.39
CA GLY A 100 -2.57 2.73 -2.01
C GLY A 100 -2.29 3.26 -0.61
N THR A 101 -1.63 2.45 0.22
CA THR A 101 -1.18 2.85 1.54
C THR A 101 0.28 3.27 1.48
N SER A 102 0.61 4.48 1.99
CA SER A 102 2.00 4.94 2.12
C SER A 102 2.75 4.82 0.78
N MET A 103 3.76 3.96 0.67
CA MET A 103 4.46 3.64 -0.58
C MET A 103 3.48 3.35 -1.74
N GLY A 104 2.43 2.57 -1.49
CA GLY A 104 1.40 2.27 -2.48
C GLY A 104 0.60 3.50 -2.92
N GLY A 105 0.38 4.45 -2.02
CA GLY A 105 -0.24 5.75 -2.32
C GLY A 105 0.68 6.63 -3.17
N ALA A 106 1.96 6.69 -2.83
CA ALA A 106 2.98 7.38 -3.61
C ALA A 106 3.08 6.80 -5.04
N LEU A 107 3.09 5.47 -5.17
CA LEU A 107 3.06 4.80 -6.46
C LEU A 107 1.79 5.14 -7.25
N GLY A 108 0.62 5.16 -6.60
CA GLY A 108 -0.65 5.55 -7.20
C GLY A 108 -0.64 6.99 -7.72
N MET A 109 -0.09 7.94 -6.96
CA MET A 109 0.11 9.32 -7.42
C MET A 109 1.01 9.38 -8.65
N MET A 110 2.12 8.65 -8.65
CA MET A 110 3.03 8.56 -9.81
C MET A 110 2.33 7.94 -11.03
N MET A 111 1.54 6.88 -10.85
CA MET A 111 0.76 6.26 -11.94
C MET A 111 -0.26 7.24 -12.54
N ALA A 112 -0.97 7.99 -11.68
CA ALA A 112 -2.01 8.91 -12.09
C ALA A 112 -1.47 10.22 -12.72
N ALA A 113 -0.24 10.62 -12.37
CA ALA A 113 0.41 11.81 -12.94
C ALA A 113 1.15 11.53 -14.25
N ASN A 114 1.71 10.32 -14.43
CA ASN A 114 2.53 9.99 -15.59
C ASN A 114 1.67 9.91 -16.87
N PRO A 115 1.99 10.70 -17.93
CA PRO A 115 1.25 10.71 -19.19
C PRO A 115 1.06 9.34 -19.85
N LYS A 116 1.97 8.39 -19.59
CA LYS A 116 1.90 7.04 -20.17
C LYS A 116 0.93 6.11 -19.42
N THR A 117 0.74 6.34 -18.12
CA THR A 117 -0.04 5.44 -17.25
C THR A 117 -1.31 6.06 -16.68
N ARG A 118 -1.44 7.40 -16.63
CA ARG A 118 -2.62 8.10 -16.06
C ARG A 118 -3.96 7.62 -16.64
N ARG A 119 -3.97 7.17 -17.89
CA ARG A 119 -5.17 6.63 -18.53
C ARG A 119 -5.64 5.29 -17.95
N LEU A 120 -4.79 4.62 -17.18
CA LEU A 120 -5.10 3.35 -16.53
C LEU A 120 -5.76 3.54 -15.17
N ILE A 121 -5.68 4.75 -14.61
CA ILE A 121 -6.25 5.06 -13.29
C ILE A 121 -7.56 5.83 -13.46
N ASP A 122 -8.61 5.33 -12.82
CA ASP A 122 -9.93 5.95 -12.81
C ASP A 122 -10.13 6.82 -11.57
N ARG A 123 -9.97 6.24 -10.39
CA ARG A 123 -10.05 6.90 -9.08
C ARG A 123 -8.86 6.46 -8.24
N LEU A 124 -8.38 7.35 -7.40
CA LEU A 124 -7.20 7.14 -6.57
C LEU A 124 -7.52 7.38 -5.10
N VAL A 125 -7.44 6.35 -4.28
CA VAL A 125 -7.44 6.46 -2.82
C VAL A 125 -6.00 6.48 -2.35
N ILE A 126 -5.62 7.56 -1.68
CA ILE A 126 -4.29 7.80 -1.11
C ILE A 126 -4.40 7.66 0.39
N ASN A 127 -3.89 6.59 0.95
CA ASN A 127 -3.90 6.35 2.38
C ASN A 127 -2.58 6.80 3.00
N ASP A 128 -2.65 7.94 3.66
CA ASP A 128 -1.70 8.52 4.60
C ASP A 128 -0.28 8.77 4.05
N ILE A 129 -0.21 9.40 2.88
CA ILE A 129 1.04 9.86 2.27
C ILE A 129 0.79 11.11 1.44
N GLY A 130 1.77 12.00 1.40
CA GLY A 130 1.76 13.20 0.55
C GLY A 130 2.84 13.21 -0.52
N PRO A 131 2.87 14.25 -1.36
CA PRO A 131 3.94 14.48 -2.33
C PRO A 131 5.31 14.73 -1.68
N GLU A 132 5.32 15.16 -0.44
CA GLU A 132 6.50 15.29 0.40
C GLU A 132 6.27 14.59 1.74
N VAL A 133 7.34 14.06 2.30
CA VAL A 133 7.35 13.38 3.60
C VAL A 133 8.38 14.07 4.49
N PRO A 134 8.05 14.38 5.75
CA PRO A 134 9.01 14.95 6.70
C PRO A 134 10.27 14.08 6.82
N GLN A 135 11.43 14.72 6.88
CA GLN A 135 12.71 14.03 6.91
C GLN A 135 12.86 13.11 8.13
N ASP A 136 12.43 13.57 9.31
CA ASP A 136 12.46 12.79 10.55
C ASP A 136 11.62 11.50 10.44
N ALA A 137 10.51 11.57 9.74
CA ALA A 137 9.66 10.40 9.50
C ALA A 137 10.32 9.38 8.57
N ILE A 138 11.07 9.84 7.56
CA ILE A 138 11.86 8.96 6.68
C ILE A 138 12.99 8.30 7.47
N GLU A 139 13.67 9.05 8.33
CA GLU A 139 14.75 8.53 9.18
C GLU A 139 14.24 7.45 10.13
N ARG A 140 13.09 7.69 10.78
CA ARG A 140 12.42 6.69 11.61
C ARG A 140 12.07 5.41 10.83
N ILE A 141 11.57 5.53 9.59
CA ILE A 141 11.29 4.36 8.75
C ILE A 141 12.57 3.58 8.44
N ARG A 142 13.64 4.28 8.10
CA ARG A 142 14.94 3.65 7.83
C ARG A 142 15.46 2.90 9.06
N GLU A 143 15.32 3.49 10.24
CA GLU A 143 15.80 2.95 11.49
C GLU A 143 15.13 1.60 11.80
N TYR A 144 13.79 1.55 11.85
CA TYR A 144 13.11 0.29 12.16
C TYR A 144 13.24 -0.78 11.06
N ALA A 145 13.43 -0.38 9.81
CA ALA A 145 13.56 -1.33 8.70
C ALA A 145 15.01 -1.80 8.44
N SER A 146 16.00 -1.14 9.07
CA SER A 146 17.41 -1.49 8.90
C SER A 146 17.82 -2.76 9.65
N GLU A 147 17.13 -3.08 10.73
CA GLU A 147 17.44 -4.21 11.59
C GLU A 147 16.47 -5.36 11.37
N SER A 148 17.01 -6.52 10.97
CA SER A 148 16.21 -7.75 10.93
C SER A 148 15.93 -8.21 12.36
N GLN A 149 14.65 -8.33 12.69
CA GLN A 149 14.22 -8.88 13.98
C GLN A 149 14.03 -10.39 13.87
N TYR A 150 14.37 -11.09 14.93
CA TYR A 150 14.25 -12.54 15.02
C TYR A 150 13.41 -12.91 16.24
N PHE A 151 12.47 -13.83 16.05
CA PHE A 151 11.53 -14.23 17.09
C PHE A 151 11.55 -15.75 17.28
N SER A 152 11.47 -16.18 18.53
CA SER A 152 11.39 -17.59 18.90
C SER A 152 9.95 -18.13 18.85
N SER A 153 8.95 -17.23 18.85
CA SER A 153 7.54 -17.60 18.84
C SER A 153 6.67 -16.53 18.16
N LEU A 154 5.45 -16.92 17.77
CA LEU A 154 4.44 -15.98 17.27
C LEU A 154 4.01 -14.95 18.34
N ASN A 155 3.97 -15.33 19.61
CA ASN A 155 3.63 -14.41 20.69
C ASN A 155 4.67 -13.31 20.87
N GLU A 156 5.96 -13.65 20.78
CA GLU A 156 7.05 -12.67 20.81
C GLU A 156 6.94 -11.70 19.63
N ALA A 157 6.72 -12.23 18.44
CA ALA A 157 6.52 -11.40 17.23
C ALA A 157 5.27 -10.52 17.35
N ARG A 158 4.16 -11.03 17.91
CA ARG A 158 2.95 -10.26 18.15
C ARG A 158 3.21 -9.07 19.06
N THR A 159 3.87 -9.28 20.19
CA THR A 159 4.23 -8.19 21.12
C THR A 159 5.07 -7.12 20.42
N TYR A 160 6.02 -7.52 19.59
CA TYR A 160 6.83 -6.59 18.81
C TYR A 160 5.98 -5.77 17.82
N PHE A 161 5.11 -6.43 17.03
CA PHE A 161 4.27 -5.73 16.06
C PHE A 161 3.19 -4.86 16.70
N GLU A 162 2.64 -5.26 17.85
CA GLU A 162 1.73 -4.42 18.63
C GLU A 162 2.43 -3.13 19.06
N GLY A 163 3.69 -3.20 19.49
CA GLY A 163 4.48 -2.01 19.83
C GLY A 163 4.65 -1.03 18.66
N ILE A 164 4.76 -1.56 17.42
CA ILE A 164 4.97 -0.73 16.22
C ILE A 164 3.65 -0.23 15.63
N TYR A 165 2.63 -1.11 15.54
CA TYR A 165 1.44 -0.86 14.74
C TYR A 165 0.20 -0.48 15.55
N ALA A 166 0.22 -0.57 16.89
CA ALA A 166 -0.90 -0.11 17.71
C ALA A 166 -1.30 1.36 17.42
N PRO A 167 -0.38 2.29 17.15
CA PRO A 167 -0.75 3.66 16.79
C PRO A 167 -1.49 3.80 15.45
N PHE A 168 -1.53 2.75 14.62
CA PHE A 168 -2.18 2.81 13.29
C PHE A 168 -3.70 2.61 13.34
N GLY A 169 -4.25 2.36 14.51
CA GLY A 169 -5.67 2.19 14.76
C GLY A 169 -6.01 0.83 15.38
N TYR A 170 -7.31 0.58 15.46
CA TYR A 170 -7.81 -0.66 16.09
C TYR A 170 -7.72 -1.86 15.15
N LEU A 171 -7.22 -2.96 15.68
CA LEU A 171 -7.32 -4.30 15.11
C LEU A 171 -7.94 -5.24 16.14
N SER A 172 -8.86 -6.10 15.71
CA SER A 172 -9.34 -7.24 16.48
C SER A 172 -8.24 -8.28 16.67
N ASP A 173 -8.43 -9.21 17.61
CA ASP A 173 -7.46 -10.32 17.80
C ASP A 173 -7.26 -11.15 16.54
N GLU A 174 -8.31 -11.37 15.75
CA GLU A 174 -8.22 -12.09 14.47
C GLU A 174 -7.37 -11.31 13.46
N GLU A 175 -7.58 -10.00 13.34
CA GLU A 175 -6.80 -9.13 12.46
C GLU A 175 -5.34 -9.04 12.89
N TRP A 176 -5.07 -8.96 14.20
CA TRP A 176 -3.71 -9.04 14.73
C TRP A 176 -3.03 -10.35 14.36
N ASN A 177 -3.72 -11.48 14.52
CA ASN A 177 -3.16 -12.80 14.16
C ASN A 177 -2.86 -12.88 12.66
N LEU A 178 -3.74 -12.36 11.81
CA LEU A 178 -3.52 -12.31 10.37
C LEU A 178 -2.32 -11.40 10.03
N LEU A 179 -2.26 -10.20 10.59
CA LEU A 179 -1.15 -9.26 10.38
C LEU A 179 0.18 -9.90 10.77
N VAL A 180 0.28 -10.48 11.96
CA VAL A 180 1.50 -11.11 12.47
C VAL A 180 1.91 -12.28 11.58
N THR A 181 0.98 -13.18 11.27
CA THR A 181 1.27 -14.37 10.46
C THR A 181 1.78 -14.01 9.07
N HIS A 182 1.16 -13.04 8.41
CA HIS A 182 1.57 -12.61 7.06
C HIS A 182 2.82 -11.72 7.07
N SER A 183 3.19 -11.16 8.22
CA SER A 183 4.40 -10.35 8.37
C SER A 183 5.67 -11.16 8.62
N LEU A 184 5.55 -12.47 8.78
CA LEU A 184 6.65 -13.35 9.20
C LEU A 184 6.94 -14.44 8.17
N ARG A 185 8.21 -14.79 8.06
CA ARG A 185 8.69 -16.02 7.44
C ARG A 185 9.52 -16.85 8.44
N ARG A 186 9.51 -18.16 8.25
CA ARG A 186 10.33 -19.07 9.05
C ARG A 186 11.70 -19.25 8.40
N LEU A 187 12.74 -19.23 9.23
CA LEU A 187 14.11 -19.55 8.84
C LEU A 187 14.39 -21.07 8.98
N ASP A 188 15.49 -21.54 8.38
CA ASP A 188 15.90 -22.95 8.42
C ASP A 188 16.23 -23.42 9.85
N ASP A 189 16.66 -22.53 10.73
CA ASP A 189 16.90 -22.79 12.15
C ASP A 189 15.62 -22.78 13.02
N GLY A 190 14.46 -22.56 12.41
CA GLY A 190 13.14 -22.57 13.04
C GLY A 190 12.70 -21.23 13.62
N ARG A 191 13.57 -20.24 13.70
CA ARG A 191 13.20 -18.87 14.11
C ARG A 191 12.28 -18.21 13.07
N LEU A 192 11.58 -17.19 13.51
CA LEU A 192 10.76 -16.31 12.66
C LEU A 192 11.48 -14.97 12.44
N THR A 193 11.27 -14.37 11.29
CA THR A 193 11.77 -13.03 10.98
C THR A 193 10.76 -12.30 10.09
N GLN A 194 10.93 -10.99 9.89
CA GLN A 194 10.06 -10.21 9.01
C GLN A 194 10.08 -10.76 7.58
N HIS A 195 8.92 -10.70 6.93
CA HIS A 195 8.71 -11.26 5.59
C HIS A 195 9.00 -10.24 4.49
N TYR A 196 10.19 -9.63 4.54
CA TYR A 196 10.72 -8.76 3.49
C TYR A 196 12.24 -8.86 3.39
N ASP A 197 12.78 -8.47 2.24
CA ASP A 197 14.22 -8.32 2.01
C ASP A 197 14.74 -7.06 2.69
N PRO A 198 15.71 -7.12 3.61
CA PRO A 198 16.28 -5.91 4.24
C PRO A 198 16.83 -4.89 3.24
N GLN A 199 17.20 -5.32 2.03
CA GLN A 199 17.72 -4.44 0.99
C GLN A 199 16.68 -3.55 0.32
N ILE A 200 15.38 -3.70 0.62
CA ILE A 200 14.32 -2.77 0.18
C ILE A 200 14.60 -1.32 0.61
N LEU A 201 15.42 -1.12 1.64
CA LEU A 201 15.88 0.21 2.08
C LEU A 201 16.59 1.02 0.99
N LYS A 202 17.16 0.38 -0.03
CA LYS A 202 17.72 1.09 -1.19
C LYS A 202 16.71 1.98 -1.92
N GLN A 203 15.41 1.70 -1.77
CA GLN A 203 14.34 2.54 -2.31
C GLN A 203 14.42 4.00 -1.81
N PHE A 204 14.96 4.24 -0.62
CA PHE A 204 15.16 5.58 -0.06
C PHE A 204 16.47 6.25 -0.46
N GLY A 205 17.25 5.65 -1.36
CA GLY A 205 18.56 6.16 -1.77
C GLY A 205 18.53 7.40 -2.67
N GLY A 206 17.39 7.78 -3.21
CA GLY A 206 17.22 8.94 -4.07
C GLY A 206 16.98 10.24 -3.29
N ALA A 207 17.54 11.36 -3.78
CA ALA A 207 17.20 12.67 -3.24
C ALA A 207 15.74 13.01 -3.54
N GLN A 208 15.00 13.41 -2.52
CA GLN A 208 13.65 13.94 -2.70
C GLN A 208 13.71 15.32 -3.36
N ASN A 209 12.82 15.55 -4.30
CA ASN A 209 12.60 16.86 -4.90
C ASN A 209 11.14 17.28 -4.65
N PRO A 210 10.85 17.96 -3.54
CA PRO A 210 9.48 18.35 -3.19
C PRO A 210 8.80 19.20 -4.27
N THR A 211 9.54 20.10 -4.91
CA THR A 211 8.98 20.96 -5.97
C THR A 211 8.46 20.12 -7.14
N LEU A 212 9.24 19.13 -7.59
CA LEU A 212 8.83 18.22 -8.65
C LEU A 212 7.66 17.33 -8.21
N ALA A 213 7.70 16.82 -6.98
CA ALA A 213 6.65 15.98 -6.44
C ALA A 213 5.30 16.72 -6.34
N TRP A 214 5.30 17.98 -5.91
CA TRP A 214 4.10 18.82 -5.89
C TRP A 214 3.60 19.15 -7.29
N ALA A 215 4.48 19.47 -8.24
CA ALA A 215 4.10 19.67 -9.64
C ALA A 215 3.47 18.43 -10.26
N MET A 216 4.02 17.26 -9.96
CA MET A 216 3.48 15.96 -10.35
C MET A 216 2.08 15.74 -9.75
N PHE A 217 1.91 15.94 -8.45
CA PHE A 217 0.62 15.79 -7.76
C PHE A 217 -0.45 16.71 -8.36
N SER A 218 -0.13 17.99 -8.57
CA SER A 218 -1.07 18.98 -9.15
C SER A 218 -1.45 18.64 -10.61
N SER A 219 -0.72 17.78 -11.29
CA SER A 219 -1.04 17.32 -12.65
C SER A 219 -2.03 16.16 -12.70
N ILE A 220 -2.40 15.57 -11.55
CA ILE A 220 -3.35 14.46 -11.46
C ILE A 220 -4.76 14.97 -11.79
N THR A 221 -5.45 14.30 -12.69
CA THR A 221 -6.77 14.71 -13.19
C THR A 221 -7.91 13.79 -12.74
N CYS A 222 -7.64 12.59 -12.25
CA CYS A 222 -8.67 11.72 -11.71
C CYS A 222 -9.17 12.22 -10.34
N ARG A 223 -10.35 11.76 -9.93
CA ARG A 223 -10.84 12.00 -8.55
C ARG A 223 -9.92 11.30 -7.55
N MET A 224 -9.67 11.95 -6.42
CA MET A 224 -8.82 11.45 -5.34
C MET A 224 -9.56 11.48 -4.01
N LEU A 225 -9.39 10.42 -3.21
CA LEU A 225 -9.74 10.39 -1.78
C LEU A 225 -8.45 10.30 -0.98
N LEU A 226 -8.17 11.34 -0.20
CA LEU A 226 -7.08 11.36 0.76
C LEU A 226 -7.59 10.88 2.11
N ILE A 227 -7.05 9.77 2.60
CA ILE A 227 -7.30 9.28 3.96
C ILE A 227 -6.08 9.63 4.80
N ARG A 228 -6.30 10.24 5.97
CA ARG A 228 -5.22 10.68 6.85
C ARG A 228 -5.45 10.22 8.28
N GLY A 229 -4.45 9.58 8.89
CA GLY A 229 -4.41 9.43 10.35
C GLY A 229 -4.14 10.78 11.01
N MET A 230 -4.99 11.22 11.93
CA MET A 230 -4.84 12.56 12.54
C MET A 230 -3.55 12.71 13.34
N ASP A 231 -2.98 11.61 13.83
CA ASP A 231 -1.72 11.56 14.58
C ASP A 231 -0.53 11.12 13.70
N SER A 232 -0.70 11.12 12.38
CA SER A 232 0.35 10.72 11.43
C SER A 232 1.51 11.74 11.39
N ASP A 233 2.71 11.23 11.57
CA ASP A 233 3.97 11.96 11.37
C ASP A 233 4.43 11.96 9.89
N ILE A 234 3.90 11.05 9.08
CA ILE A 234 4.19 10.94 7.63
C ILE A 234 3.37 11.94 6.83
N LEU A 235 2.12 12.17 7.22
CA LEU A 235 1.22 13.11 6.58
C LEU A 235 0.70 14.16 7.59
N PRO A 236 1.49 15.18 7.94
CA PRO A 236 1.02 16.29 8.76
C PRO A 236 -0.19 17.00 8.16
N ALA A 237 -1.03 17.59 9.01
CA ALA A 237 -2.23 18.33 8.57
C ALA A 237 -1.92 19.39 7.51
N SER A 238 -0.82 20.12 7.67
CA SER A 238 -0.39 21.17 6.72
C SER A 238 -0.13 20.65 5.31
N ILE A 239 0.44 19.45 5.18
CA ILE A 239 0.65 18.80 3.88
C ILE A 239 -0.70 18.35 3.31
N ALA A 240 -1.56 17.73 4.12
CA ALA A 240 -2.88 17.30 3.68
C ALA A 240 -3.76 18.49 3.24
N ASP A 241 -3.74 19.61 3.98
CA ASP A 241 -4.44 20.85 3.63
C ASP A 241 -3.94 21.38 2.28
N ARG A 242 -2.63 21.40 2.07
CA ARG A 242 -2.05 21.80 0.79
C ARG A 242 -2.46 20.86 -0.35
N MET A 243 -2.56 19.54 -0.12
CA MET A 243 -3.04 18.60 -1.14
C MET A 243 -4.47 18.92 -1.58
N VAL A 244 -5.38 19.13 -0.62
CA VAL A 244 -6.77 19.50 -0.92
C VAL A 244 -6.86 20.81 -1.69
N ASN A 245 -6.05 21.80 -1.35
CA ASN A 245 -6.06 23.11 -1.97
C ASN A 245 -5.34 23.20 -3.33
N SER A 246 -4.44 22.25 -3.64
CA SER A 246 -3.60 22.28 -4.85
C SER A 246 -4.11 21.41 -6.00
N ALA A 247 -5.15 20.63 -5.79
CA ALA A 247 -5.74 19.76 -6.81
C ALA A 247 -7.26 19.90 -6.88
N LEU A 248 -7.83 19.79 -8.08
CA LEU A 248 -9.22 20.13 -8.35
C LEU A 248 -10.27 19.14 -7.80
N ARG A 249 -9.87 17.95 -7.38
CA ARG A 249 -10.81 16.84 -7.07
C ARG A 249 -10.28 15.94 -5.96
N VAL A 250 -9.93 16.53 -4.82
CA VAL A 250 -9.50 15.80 -3.64
C VAL A 250 -10.57 15.86 -2.56
N GLU A 251 -11.15 14.75 -2.23
CA GLU A 251 -11.94 14.54 -1.02
C GLU A 251 -11.02 14.10 0.11
N ARG A 252 -11.37 14.37 1.37
CA ARG A 252 -10.51 14.04 2.50
C ARG A 252 -11.31 13.39 3.63
N LEU A 253 -10.75 12.31 4.17
CA LEU A 253 -11.19 11.64 5.39
C LEU A 253 -10.07 11.71 6.43
N ASP A 254 -10.31 12.38 7.55
CA ASP A 254 -9.44 12.36 8.71
C ASP A 254 -9.87 11.25 9.69
N VAL A 255 -8.95 10.37 10.04
CA VAL A 255 -9.20 9.25 10.96
C VAL A 255 -8.64 9.61 12.33
N PRO A 256 -9.48 9.83 13.35
CA PRO A 256 -9.04 10.22 14.67
C PRO A 256 -8.28 9.11 15.40
N ASN A 257 -7.40 9.50 16.34
CA ASN A 257 -6.62 8.58 17.17
C ASN A 257 -5.85 7.53 16.37
N THR A 258 -5.32 7.94 15.21
CA THR A 258 -4.67 7.04 14.26
C THR A 258 -3.42 7.71 13.70
N GLY A 259 -2.31 7.01 13.79
CA GLY A 259 -1.02 7.38 13.19
C GLY A 259 -0.86 6.85 11.76
N HIS A 260 0.39 6.68 11.32
CA HIS A 260 0.72 6.21 9.97
C HIS A 260 0.82 4.68 9.92
N ALA A 261 -0.12 4.02 9.21
CA ALA A 261 -1.24 4.51 8.44
C ALA A 261 -2.55 3.80 8.87
N PRO A 262 -3.73 4.42 8.70
CA PRO A 262 -5.00 3.73 8.92
C PRO A 262 -5.06 2.37 8.23
N PHE A 263 -5.57 1.34 8.92
CA PHE A 263 -5.62 -0.04 8.38
C PHE A 263 -6.69 -0.26 7.32
N LEU A 264 -7.58 0.70 7.09
CA LEU A 264 -8.70 0.63 6.14
C LEU A 264 -9.65 -0.55 6.44
N ASN A 265 -9.85 -0.87 7.71
CA ASN A 265 -10.61 -2.03 8.18
C ASN A 265 -11.88 -1.67 8.95
N THR A 266 -12.04 -0.41 9.39
CA THR A 266 -13.24 -0.03 10.13
C THR A 266 -14.44 0.17 9.18
N PRO A 267 -15.69 -0.03 9.68
CA PRO A 267 -16.89 0.18 8.88
C PRO A 267 -16.95 1.56 8.21
N GLU A 268 -16.51 2.61 8.92
CA GLU A 268 -16.50 3.99 8.43
C GLU A 268 -15.51 4.16 7.28
N GLN A 269 -14.27 3.71 7.45
CA GLN A 269 -13.23 3.77 6.41
C GLN A 269 -13.65 2.99 5.17
N ILE A 270 -14.15 1.76 5.36
CA ILE A 270 -14.62 0.91 4.27
C ILE A 270 -15.82 1.53 3.54
N SER A 271 -16.78 2.09 4.28
CA SER A 271 -17.96 2.73 3.71
C SER A 271 -17.59 3.92 2.85
N GLU A 272 -16.68 4.78 3.32
CA GLU A 272 -16.20 5.95 2.60
C GLU A 272 -15.47 5.55 1.30
N ILE A 273 -14.56 4.57 1.38
CA ILE A 273 -13.87 4.05 0.19
C ILE A 273 -14.86 3.47 -0.81
N ARG A 274 -15.82 2.67 -0.36
CA ARG A 274 -16.86 2.09 -1.25
C ARG A 274 -17.69 3.16 -1.93
N SER A 275 -18.17 4.15 -1.19
CA SER A 275 -18.91 5.28 -1.73
C SER A 275 -18.09 5.99 -2.79
N PHE A 276 -16.88 6.38 -2.46
CA PHE A 276 -15.96 7.05 -3.38
C PHE A 276 -15.69 6.23 -4.65
N LEU A 277 -15.55 4.91 -4.57
CA LEU A 277 -15.28 4.06 -5.74
C LEU A 277 -16.53 3.78 -6.58
N SER A 278 -17.74 3.95 -6.06
CA SER A 278 -19.02 3.65 -6.75
C SER A 278 -19.63 4.85 -7.47
N ASP A 279 -19.34 6.11 -7.03
CA ASP A 279 -19.85 7.34 -7.67
C ASP A 279 -19.24 7.58 -9.06
#